data_34a4ccda491d0d92246462d3bfed3e80
#
_entry.id   34a4ccda491d0d92246462d3bfed3e80
#
_cell.length_a   1.000
_cell.length_b   1.000
_cell.length_c   1.000
_cell.angle_alpha   90.00
_cell.angle_beta   90.00
_cell.angle_gamma   90.00
#
_symmetry.space_group_name_H-M   'P 1'
#
loop_
_entity.id
_entity.type
_entity.pdbx_description
1 polymer ?
#
loop_
_entity_poly.entity_id
_entity_poly.type
_entity_poly.pdbx_seq_one_letter_code
_entity_poly.pdbx_strand_id
1 'polypeptide(L)'
;KTYIGTRVEIELRALLDLPRGRLDCVIRGHDVDIKNTMGANWMIPTEAVDAPCILVAADEARALCWLGLIVARPAYLTPGQNKDAKRSISAAGFSDILWLLREHPYTPNFWRTVPADTVTRIFRGRTGNHRIAALFREVQGRPITRDVVEAVAQQQDFMRRIRSDGGKGTRDHLAREGLLLLSGHYDASLIASLGLPTCTHSEFISYRPETQHEIDLAAANGITLGGVLL
;
A
#
# COMPACT_ATOMS: atom_id res chain seq x y z
N LYS A 1 2.68 -3.56 17.21
CA LYS A 1 3.11 -4.86 16.64
C LYS A 1 1.95 -5.86 16.55
N THR A 2 1.15 -6.00 17.61
CA THR A 2 -0.02 -6.91 17.63
C THR A 2 -1.05 -6.58 16.55
N TYR A 3 -1.36 -5.30 16.35
CA TYR A 3 -2.30 -4.85 15.31
C TYR A 3 -1.90 -5.29 13.90
N ILE A 4 -0.63 -5.17 13.52
CA ILE A 4 -0.15 -5.58 12.19
C ILE A 4 -0.31 -7.10 12.00
N GLY A 5 0.03 -7.89 13.01
CA GLY A 5 -0.13 -9.35 12.96
C GLY A 5 -1.59 -9.75 12.73
N THR A 6 -2.51 -9.21 13.53
CA THR A 6 -3.95 -9.45 13.38
C THR A 6 -4.47 -9.00 12.00
N ARG A 7 -3.98 -7.87 11.49
CA ARG A 7 -4.39 -7.40 10.15
C ARG A 7 -3.91 -8.33 9.04
N VAL A 8 -2.66 -8.80 9.11
CA VAL A 8 -2.12 -9.79 8.16
C VAL A 8 -2.93 -11.08 8.17
N GLU A 9 -3.28 -11.60 9.36
CA GLU A 9 -4.16 -12.77 9.51
C GLU A 9 -5.51 -12.56 8.81
N ILE A 10 -6.20 -11.45 9.10
CA ILE A 10 -7.52 -11.13 8.52
C ILE A 10 -7.43 -11.03 7.00
N GLU A 11 -6.48 -10.26 6.48
CA GLU A 11 -6.32 -10.03 5.04
C GLU A 11 -5.94 -11.31 4.30
N LEU A 12 -5.02 -12.11 4.85
CA LEU A 12 -4.61 -13.36 4.22
C LEU A 12 -5.76 -14.37 4.17
N ARG A 13 -6.53 -14.47 5.24
CA ARG A 13 -7.73 -15.32 5.27
C ARG A 13 -8.79 -14.86 4.26
N ALA A 14 -9.05 -13.55 4.20
CA ALA A 14 -10.02 -13.00 3.26
C ALA A 14 -9.57 -13.18 1.80
N LEU A 15 -8.29 -12.93 1.50
CA LEU A 15 -7.73 -13.05 0.15
C LEU A 15 -7.78 -14.48 -0.38
N LEU A 16 -7.53 -15.47 0.49
CA LEU A 16 -7.49 -16.88 0.14
C LEU A 16 -8.80 -17.63 0.42
N ASP A 17 -9.84 -16.92 0.84
CA ASP A 17 -11.16 -17.48 1.23
C ASP A 17 -11.02 -18.64 2.22
N LEU A 18 -10.21 -18.46 3.27
CA LEU A 18 -9.93 -19.49 4.25
C LEU A 18 -10.93 -19.45 5.41
N PRO A 19 -11.59 -20.56 5.74
CA PRO A 19 -12.48 -20.62 6.89
C PRO A 19 -11.70 -20.49 8.20
N ARG A 20 -12.34 -19.96 9.22
CA ARG A 20 -11.78 -19.87 10.57
C ARG A 20 -11.67 -21.26 11.19
N GLY A 21 -10.55 -21.54 11.86
CA GLY A 21 -10.28 -22.78 12.59
C GLY A 21 -10.19 -22.56 14.11
N ARG A 22 -9.72 -23.58 14.79
CA ARG A 22 -9.32 -23.52 16.21
C ARG A 22 -8.10 -22.62 16.39
N LEU A 23 -7.16 -22.72 15.45
CA LEU A 23 -6.11 -21.72 15.23
C LEU A 23 -6.65 -20.60 14.33
N ASP A 24 -5.81 -20.00 13.48
CA ASP A 24 -6.21 -18.86 12.69
C ASP A 24 -7.11 -19.25 11.50
N CYS A 25 -6.84 -20.38 10.84
CA CYS A 25 -7.64 -20.84 9.69
C CYS A 25 -7.57 -22.37 9.50
N VAL A 26 -8.41 -22.88 8.57
CA VAL A 26 -8.38 -24.29 8.15
C VAL A 26 -7.99 -24.39 6.68
N ILE A 27 -7.00 -25.24 6.38
CA ILE A 27 -6.56 -25.54 5.01
C ILE A 27 -6.59 -27.04 4.81
N ARG A 28 -7.40 -27.52 3.88
CA ARG A 28 -7.57 -28.96 3.58
C ARG A 28 -7.83 -29.83 4.82
N GLY A 29 -8.64 -29.32 5.75
CA GLY A 29 -9.00 -30.00 6.98
C GLY A 29 -7.98 -29.90 8.14
N HIS A 30 -6.86 -29.20 7.95
CA HIS A 30 -5.88 -28.94 8.99
C HIS A 30 -6.04 -27.54 9.57
N ASP A 31 -6.01 -27.44 10.91
CA ASP A 31 -5.86 -26.17 11.60
C ASP A 31 -4.48 -25.58 11.33
N VAL A 32 -4.42 -24.34 10.88
CA VAL A 32 -3.20 -23.64 10.49
C VAL A 32 -3.09 -22.32 11.26
N ASP A 33 -1.92 -22.06 11.76
CA ASP A 33 -1.58 -20.82 12.45
C ASP A 33 -0.91 -19.82 11.49
N ILE A 34 -1.19 -18.53 11.60
CA ILE A 34 -0.59 -17.49 10.77
C ILE A 34 0.27 -16.59 11.63
N LYS A 35 1.55 -16.56 11.36
CA LYS A 35 2.50 -15.75 12.13
C LYS A 35 3.14 -14.68 11.27
N ASN A 36 3.02 -13.44 11.73
CA ASN A 36 3.68 -12.29 11.12
C ASN A 36 4.83 -11.78 11.99
N THR A 37 5.93 -11.43 11.36
CA THR A 37 7.04 -10.74 12.01
C THR A 37 7.53 -9.54 11.20
N MET A 38 7.96 -8.50 11.91
CA MET A 38 8.72 -7.36 11.37
C MET A 38 10.20 -7.46 11.80
N GLY A 39 10.60 -8.59 12.31
CA GLY A 39 11.96 -8.90 12.78
C GLY A 39 12.54 -10.10 12.04
N ALA A 40 13.61 -10.64 12.61
CA ALA A 40 14.36 -11.74 11.99
C ALA A 40 13.78 -13.15 12.27
N ASN A 41 12.78 -13.29 13.17
CA ASN A 41 12.26 -14.59 13.56
C ASN A 41 10.79 -14.51 13.98
N TRP A 42 10.10 -15.63 13.92
CA TRP A 42 8.71 -15.81 14.35
C TRP A 42 8.64 -16.43 15.74
N MET A 43 7.62 -16.02 16.49
CA MET A 43 7.31 -16.55 17.81
C MET A 43 6.10 -17.47 17.72
N ILE A 44 6.33 -18.76 17.88
CA ILE A 44 5.33 -19.82 17.83
C ILE A 44 4.74 -20.03 19.21
N PRO A 45 3.43 -19.89 19.41
CA PRO A 45 2.78 -20.12 20.70
C PRO A 45 2.60 -21.63 20.95
N THR A 46 2.38 -22.01 22.20
CA THR A 46 2.28 -23.42 22.61
C THR A 46 1.16 -24.17 21.89
N GLU A 47 0.03 -23.50 21.65
CA GLU A 47 -1.13 -24.09 20.96
C GLU A 47 -0.90 -24.38 19.47
N ALA A 48 0.14 -23.79 18.85
CA ALA A 48 0.52 -24.03 17.48
C ALA A 48 1.68 -25.03 17.31
N VAL A 49 2.19 -25.59 18.42
CA VAL A 49 3.19 -26.66 18.35
C VAL A 49 2.59 -27.89 17.67
N ASP A 50 3.36 -28.50 16.78
CA ASP A 50 3.00 -29.60 15.89
C ASP A 50 1.93 -29.25 14.83
N ALA A 51 1.46 -28.01 14.79
CA ALA A 51 0.56 -27.54 13.74
C ALA A 51 1.31 -26.94 12.54
N PRO A 52 0.72 -26.97 11.34
CA PRO A 52 1.19 -26.19 10.21
C PRO A 52 1.10 -24.67 10.52
N CYS A 53 2.13 -23.93 10.15
CA CYS A 53 2.18 -22.48 10.31
C CYS A 53 2.49 -21.81 8.98
N ILE A 54 1.73 -20.75 8.65
CA ILE A 54 2.08 -19.80 7.59
C ILE A 54 2.92 -18.69 8.23
N LEU A 55 4.12 -18.52 7.70
CA LEU A 55 5.09 -17.55 8.17
C LEU A 55 5.13 -16.37 7.21
N VAL A 56 4.78 -15.18 7.69
CA VAL A 56 4.82 -13.93 6.92
C VAL A 56 5.85 -13.01 7.53
N ALA A 57 6.70 -12.41 6.70
CA ALA A 57 7.60 -11.35 7.13
C ALA A 57 7.70 -10.27 6.06
N ALA A 58 7.98 -9.04 6.50
CA ALA A 58 8.24 -7.92 5.62
C ALA A 58 9.37 -7.04 6.18
N ASP A 59 10.28 -6.65 5.30
CA ASP A 59 11.27 -5.61 5.53
C ASP A 59 10.87 -4.38 4.70
N GLU A 60 10.23 -3.43 5.35
CA GLU A 60 9.79 -2.20 4.69
C GLU A 60 10.95 -1.33 4.19
N ALA A 61 12.12 -1.39 4.84
CA ALA A 61 13.25 -0.57 4.44
C ALA A 61 13.83 -1.04 3.11
N ARG A 62 13.84 -2.35 2.87
CA ARG A 62 14.32 -3.00 1.65
C ARG A 62 13.20 -3.28 0.65
N ALA A 63 11.93 -3.08 1.03
CA ALA A 63 10.73 -3.46 0.27
C ALA A 63 10.75 -4.94 -0.16
N LEU A 64 11.09 -5.82 0.78
CA LEU A 64 11.17 -7.26 0.59
C LEU A 64 10.21 -7.99 1.52
N CYS A 65 9.60 -9.06 1.04
CA CYS A 65 8.74 -9.92 1.85
C CYS A 65 9.13 -11.39 1.75
N TRP A 66 8.67 -12.15 2.73
CA TRP A 66 8.82 -13.60 2.83
C TRP A 66 7.47 -14.21 3.14
N LEU A 67 7.19 -15.33 2.51
CA LEU A 67 6.06 -16.21 2.80
C LEU A 67 6.56 -17.63 2.83
N GLY A 68 6.39 -18.31 3.94
CA GLY A 68 6.85 -19.67 4.12
C GLY A 68 5.85 -20.54 4.87
N LEU A 69 6.04 -21.83 4.79
CA LEU A 69 5.26 -22.84 5.49
C LEU A 69 6.20 -23.72 6.32
N ILE A 70 5.80 -24.06 7.53
CA ILE A 70 6.49 -25.01 8.39
C ILE A 70 5.47 -25.78 9.24
N VAL A 71 5.76 -27.03 9.56
CA VAL A 71 5.12 -27.70 10.70
C VAL A 71 5.94 -27.37 11.95
N ALA A 72 5.36 -26.69 12.92
CA ALA A 72 6.07 -26.20 14.11
C ALA A 72 6.43 -27.29 15.10
N ARG A 73 7.19 -28.32 14.65
CA ARG A 73 7.63 -29.46 15.47
C ARG A 73 8.54 -28.97 16.60
N PRO A 74 8.51 -29.59 17.80
CA PRO A 74 9.39 -29.24 18.91
C PRO A 74 10.89 -29.19 18.54
N ALA A 75 11.34 -30.04 17.63
CA ALA A 75 12.73 -30.09 17.14
C ALA A 75 13.12 -28.85 16.31
N TYR A 76 12.15 -28.14 15.74
CA TYR A 76 12.34 -26.94 14.93
C TYR A 76 12.21 -25.65 15.74
N LEU A 77 11.95 -25.75 17.03
CA LEU A 77 11.78 -24.62 17.93
C LEU A 77 12.95 -24.51 18.90
N THR A 78 13.26 -23.30 19.35
CA THR A 78 14.29 -23.10 20.38
C THR A 78 13.86 -23.72 21.72
N PRO A 79 14.83 -24.22 22.54
CA PRO A 79 14.53 -24.74 23.88
C PRO A 79 13.94 -23.68 24.82
N GLY A 80 14.42 -22.43 24.68
CA GLY A 80 13.95 -21.30 25.49
C GLY A 80 12.63 -20.74 24.98
N GLN A 81 11.85 -20.21 25.89
CA GLN A 81 10.58 -19.54 25.61
C GLN A 81 10.57 -18.13 26.23
N ASN A 82 9.76 -17.24 25.66
CA ASN A 82 9.53 -15.93 26.28
C ASN A 82 8.53 -16.01 27.44
N LYS A 83 8.25 -14.87 28.09
CA LYS A 83 7.28 -14.80 29.20
C LYS A 83 5.84 -15.20 28.83
N ASP A 84 5.52 -15.24 27.53
CA ASP A 84 4.21 -15.69 27.01
C ASP A 84 4.27 -17.17 26.55
N ALA A 85 5.27 -17.93 26.98
CA ALA A 85 5.52 -19.33 26.61
C ALA A 85 5.71 -19.59 25.11
N LYS A 86 6.01 -18.53 24.30
CA LYS A 86 6.27 -18.65 22.88
C LYS A 86 7.73 -18.98 22.61
N ARG A 87 7.99 -19.83 21.61
CA ARG A 87 9.32 -20.29 21.20
C ARG A 87 9.66 -19.76 19.81
N SER A 88 10.91 -19.40 19.60
CA SER A 88 11.41 -19.00 18.27
C SER A 88 11.66 -20.20 17.39
N ILE A 89 11.68 -19.99 16.07
CA ILE A 89 12.14 -21.01 15.12
C ILE A 89 13.67 -21.16 15.28
N SER A 90 14.16 -22.39 15.43
CA SER A 90 15.58 -22.71 15.52
C SER A 90 16.28 -22.69 14.16
N ALA A 91 17.61 -22.77 14.12
CA ALA A 91 18.36 -22.89 12.85
C ALA A 91 17.91 -24.10 12.02
N ALA A 92 17.67 -25.25 12.68
CA ALA A 92 17.10 -26.43 12.01
C ALA A 92 15.71 -26.16 11.43
N GLY A 93 14.85 -25.45 12.19
CA GLY A 93 13.53 -25.04 11.70
C GLY A 93 13.61 -24.10 10.50
N PHE A 94 14.53 -23.13 10.51
CA PHE A 94 14.74 -22.24 9.35
C PHE A 94 15.12 -23.02 8.08
N SER A 95 15.91 -24.06 8.20
CA SER A 95 16.29 -24.92 7.06
C SER A 95 15.13 -25.77 6.53
N ASP A 96 14.11 -26.02 7.34
CA ASP A 96 12.93 -26.83 7.01
C ASP A 96 11.73 -25.97 6.50
N ILE A 97 11.87 -24.65 6.50
CA ILE A 97 10.82 -23.78 5.95
C ILE A 97 10.68 -24.01 4.44
N LEU A 98 9.50 -24.40 4.01
CA LEU A 98 9.13 -24.39 2.60
C LEU A 98 8.79 -22.94 2.18
N TRP A 99 9.71 -22.29 1.51
CA TRP A 99 9.55 -20.92 1.04
C TRP A 99 8.67 -20.86 -0.21
N LEU A 100 7.57 -20.14 -0.14
CA LEU A 100 6.73 -19.76 -1.27
C LEU A 100 7.22 -18.45 -1.89
N LEU A 101 7.59 -17.48 -1.04
CA LEU A 101 8.27 -16.23 -1.41
C LEU A 101 9.47 -16.06 -0.50
N ARG A 102 10.62 -15.71 -1.06
CA ARG A 102 11.83 -15.42 -0.30
C ARG A 102 12.53 -14.22 -0.89
N GLU A 103 12.71 -13.17 -0.07
CA GLU A 103 13.26 -11.90 -0.51
C GLU A 103 12.52 -11.36 -1.75
N HIS A 104 11.20 -11.56 -1.78
CA HIS A 104 10.39 -11.15 -2.91
C HIS A 104 10.14 -9.64 -2.82
N PRO A 105 10.44 -8.86 -3.88
CA PRO A 105 10.19 -7.43 -3.89
C PRO A 105 8.69 -7.13 -3.90
N TYR A 106 8.29 -6.09 -3.15
CA TYR A 106 6.94 -5.55 -3.20
C TYR A 106 6.97 -4.03 -3.33
N THR A 107 5.84 -3.43 -3.75
CA THR A 107 5.75 -1.98 -3.88
C THR A 107 5.95 -1.30 -2.52
N PRO A 108 6.96 -0.45 -2.37
CA PRO A 108 7.22 0.26 -1.12
C PRO A 108 6.01 1.06 -0.66
N ASN A 109 5.82 1.18 0.64
CA ASN A 109 4.81 2.08 1.19
C ASN A 109 5.06 3.51 0.68
N PHE A 110 4.03 4.10 0.06
CA PHE A 110 4.08 5.44 -0.52
C PHE A 110 4.72 6.47 0.41
N TRP A 111 4.32 6.48 1.68
CA TRP A 111 4.79 7.47 2.66
C TRP A 111 6.27 7.37 3.01
N ARG A 112 6.89 6.22 2.79
CA ARG A 112 8.34 6.06 2.98
C ARG A 112 9.17 6.65 1.85
N THR A 113 8.55 6.86 0.70
CA THR A 113 9.19 7.45 -0.48
C THR A 113 8.99 8.97 -0.58
N VAL A 114 8.22 9.54 0.35
CA VAL A 114 7.93 10.98 0.43
C VAL A 114 8.72 11.59 1.59
N PRO A 115 9.47 12.69 1.39
CA PRO A 115 10.20 13.38 2.47
C PRO A 115 9.26 13.82 3.61
N ALA A 116 9.74 13.78 4.85
CA ALA A 116 8.94 14.06 6.04
C ALA A 116 8.38 15.50 6.08
N ASP A 117 9.12 16.46 5.56
CA ASP A 117 8.69 17.85 5.42
C ASP A 117 7.55 17.98 4.39
N THR A 118 7.62 17.25 3.28
CA THR A 118 6.56 17.15 2.28
C THR A 118 5.29 16.53 2.88
N VAL A 119 5.41 15.44 3.64
CA VAL A 119 4.29 14.86 4.39
C VAL A 119 3.66 15.91 5.31
N THR A 120 4.48 16.67 6.02
CA THR A 120 4.01 17.75 6.90
C THR A 120 3.23 18.82 6.12
N ARG A 121 3.72 19.23 4.94
CA ARG A 121 3.01 20.21 4.07
C ARG A 121 1.67 19.68 3.58
N ILE A 122 1.61 18.41 3.16
CA ILE A 122 0.38 17.76 2.71
C ILE A 122 -0.69 17.80 3.81
N PHE A 123 -0.33 17.45 5.05
CA PHE A 123 -1.28 17.35 6.16
C PHE A 123 -1.61 18.69 6.87
N ARG A 124 -0.96 19.80 6.53
CA ARG A 124 -1.30 21.13 7.06
C ARG A 124 -2.69 21.62 6.63
N GLY A 125 -3.25 21.08 5.55
CA GLY A 125 -4.55 21.49 5.03
C GLY A 125 -5.69 21.23 6.02
N ARG A 126 -6.50 22.27 6.29
CA ARG A 126 -7.62 22.18 7.25
C ARG A 126 -8.76 21.28 6.75
N THR A 127 -8.95 21.14 5.46
CA THR A 127 -10.02 20.34 4.84
C THR A 127 -9.44 19.24 3.97
N GLY A 128 -10.24 18.20 3.68
CA GLY A 128 -9.85 17.13 2.78
C GLY A 128 -9.46 17.64 1.39
N ASN A 129 -10.18 18.61 0.84
CA ASN A 129 -9.83 19.22 -0.46
C ASN A 129 -8.46 19.88 -0.43
N HIS A 130 -8.14 20.64 0.63
CA HIS A 130 -6.84 21.30 0.76
C HIS A 130 -5.71 20.27 0.87
N ARG A 131 -5.92 19.18 1.62
CA ARG A 131 -4.92 18.12 1.76
C ARG A 131 -4.70 17.34 0.46
N ILE A 132 -5.77 17.00 -0.25
CA ILE A 132 -5.68 16.34 -1.57
C ILE A 132 -4.98 17.27 -2.57
N ALA A 133 -5.33 18.55 -2.63
CA ALA A 133 -4.65 19.51 -3.49
C ALA A 133 -3.16 19.62 -3.15
N ALA A 134 -2.81 19.67 -1.86
CA ALA A 134 -1.41 19.67 -1.40
C ALA A 134 -0.67 18.39 -1.82
N LEU A 135 -1.29 17.21 -1.67
CA LEU A 135 -0.71 15.95 -2.12
C LEU A 135 -0.29 16.02 -3.59
N PHE A 136 -1.19 16.45 -4.47
CA PHE A 136 -0.93 16.49 -5.91
C PHE A 136 -0.04 17.67 -6.35
N ARG A 137 0.11 18.73 -5.56
CA ARG A 137 1.14 19.76 -5.80
C ARG A 137 2.53 19.28 -5.44
N GLU A 138 2.64 18.57 -4.32
CA GLU A 138 3.94 18.15 -3.78
C GLU A 138 4.47 16.87 -4.45
N VAL A 139 3.59 16.00 -4.95
CA VAL A 139 3.96 14.71 -5.53
C VAL A 139 3.45 14.65 -6.96
N GLN A 140 4.27 15.11 -7.89
CA GLN A 140 3.95 15.15 -9.31
C GLN A 140 4.69 14.04 -10.08
N GLY A 141 4.19 13.71 -11.28
CA GLY A 141 4.84 12.81 -12.22
C GLY A 141 4.86 11.33 -11.80
N ARG A 142 4.14 10.95 -10.74
CA ARG A 142 4.07 9.55 -10.29
C ARG A 142 2.64 9.13 -9.96
N PRO A 143 2.27 7.87 -10.25
CA PRO A 143 0.97 7.33 -9.87
C PRO A 143 0.78 7.32 -8.35
N ILE A 144 -0.40 7.72 -7.91
CA ILE A 144 -0.84 7.73 -6.52
C ILE A 144 -2.11 6.89 -6.42
N THR A 145 -2.09 5.88 -5.57
CA THR A 145 -3.21 4.96 -5.40
C THR A 145 -4.39 5.59 -4.65
N ARG A 146 -5.57 5.05 -4.88
CA ARG A 146 -6.82 5.52 -4.28
C ARG A 146 -6.77 5.54 -2.75
N ASP A 147 -6.20 4.51 -2.13
CA ASP A 147 -6.06 4.39 -0.68
C ASP A 147 -5.16 5.47 -0.07
N VAL A 148 -4.11 5.89 -0.77
CA VAL A 148 -3.28 7.04 -0.35
C VAL A 148 -4.10 8.33 -0.38
N VAL A 149 -4.89 8.57 -1.43
CA VAL A 149 -5.75 9.76 -1.53
C VAL A 149 -6.83 9.76 -0.45
N GLU A 150 -7.43 8.61 -0.16
CA GLU A 150 -8.41 8.43 0.90
C GLU A 150 -7.82 8.74 2.28
N ALA A 151 -6.63 8.19 2.55
CA ALA A 151 -5.90 8.46 3.80
C ALA A 151 -5.60 9.95 3.99
N VAL A 152 -5.25 10.67 2.93
CA VAL A 152 -5.00 12.12 2.95
C VAL A 152 -6.29 12.90 3.15
N ALA A 153 -7.35 12.51 2.48
CA ALA A 153 -8.66 13.17 2.58
C ALA A 153 -9.21 13.12 3.99
N GLN A 154 -8.98 12.00 4.71
CA GLN A 154 -9.55 11.71 6.04
C GLN A 154 -11.10 11.85 6.04
N GLN A 155 -11.75 11.44 4.95
CA GLN A 155 -13.19 11.54 4.73
C GLN A 155 -13.67 10.37 3.87
N GLN A 156 -14.86 9.84 4.15
CA GLN A 156 -15.41 8.68 3.42
C GLN A 156 -15.74 8.98 1.96
N ASP A 157 -16.16 10.20 1.63
CA ASP A 157 -16.55 10.61 0.26
C ASP A 157 -15.45 11.39 -0.45
N PHE A 158 -14.23 10.89 -0.42
CA PHE A 158 -13.07 11.59 -0.99
C PHE A 158 -13.10 11.67 -2.53
N MET A 159 -13.73 10.72 -3.21
CA MET A 159 -13.86 10.72 -4.68
C MET A 159 -14.63 11.94 -5.21
N ARG A 160 -15.65 12.41 -4.47
CA ARG A 160 -16.34 13.65 -4.80
C ARG A 160 -15.41 14.87 -4.75
N ARG A 161 -14.40 14.82 -3.88
CA ARG A 161 -13.42 15.91 -3.70
C ARG A 161 -12.39 15.99 -4.84
N ILE A 162 -12.12 14.88 -5.51
CA ILE A 162 -11.19 14.85 -6.65
C ILE A 162 -11.85 15.40 -7.92
N ARG A 163 -13.14 15.17 -8.10
CA ARG A 163 -13.87 15.55 -9.32
C ARG A 163 -13.96 17.07 -9.50
N SER A 164 -14.27 17.46 -10.74
CA SER A 164 -14.77 18.81 -11.05
C SER A 164 -16.18 18.93 -10.48
N ASP A 165 -16.34 19.55 -9.33
CA ASP A 165 -17.65 19.77 -8.68
C ASP A 165 -18.10 21.20 -8.99
N GLY A 166 -18.45 21.48 -10.26
CA GLY A 166 -18.91 22.81 -10.70
C GLY A 166 -17.86 23.91 -10.46
N GLY A 167 -16.58 23.60 -10.66
CA GLY A 167 -15.46 24.51 -10.40
C GLY A 167 -14.97 24.56 -8.94
N LYS A 168 -15.53 23.73 -8.07
CA LYS A 168 -15.17 23.65 -6.63
C LYS A 168 -14.34 22.43 -6.27
N GLY A 169 -14.18 21.47 -7.19
CA GLY A 169 -13.41 20.25 -6.98
C GLY A 169 -11.89 20.49 -7.01
N THR A 170 -11.15 19.55 -6.47
CA THR A 170 -9.67 19.62 -6.45
C THR A 170 -9.09 19.66 -7.87
N ARG A 171 -9.69 18.95 -8.82
CA ARG A 171 -9.26 18.95 -10.23
C ARG A 171 -9.31 20.34 -10.82
N ASP A 172 -10.44 21.06 -10.69
CA ASP A 172 -10.60 22.41 -11.21
C ASP A 172 -9.70 23.41 -10.49
N HIS A 173 -9.49 23.19 -9.19
CA HIS A 173 -8.62 24.06 -8.40
C HIS A 173 -7.16 23.96 -8.85
N LEU A 174 -6.67 22.73 -9.06
CA LEU A 174 -5.33 22.51 -9.57
C LEU A 174 -5.16 22.96 -11.02
N ALA A 175 -6.18 22.77 -11.87
CA ALA A 175 -6.16 23.24 -13.24
C ALA A 175 -5.98 24.76 -13.34
N ARG A 176 -6.61 25.53 -12.46
CA ARG A 176 -6.41 26.99 -12.36
C ARG A 176 -4.99 27.39 -11.95
N GLU A 177 -4.26 26.49 -11.32
CA GLU A 177 -2.84 26.66 -10.96
C GLU A 177 -1.87 26.13 -12.03
N GLY A 178 -2.40 25.72 -13.20
CA GLY A 178 -1.62 25.13 -14.27
C GLY A 178 -1.18 23.70 -14.00
N LEU A 179 -1.89 22.96 -13.14
CA LEU A 179 -1.55 21.58 -12.78
C LEU A 179 -2.66 20.63 -13.22
N LEU A 180 -2.33 19.65 -14.04
CA LEU A 180 -3.23 18.56 -14.41
C LEU A 180 -3.38 17.60 -13.23
N LEU A 181 -4.60 17.12 -12.99
CA LEU A 181 -4.89 15.97 -12.14
C LEU A 181 -5.65 14.95 -12.98
N LEU A 182 -4.98 13.85 -13.33
CA LEU A 182 -5.44 12.84 -14.25
C LEU A 182 -5.77 11.54 -13.53
N SER A 183 -6.78 10.82 -14.03
CA SER A 183 -7.21 9.52 -13.54
C SER A 183 -6.80 8.43 -14.52
N GLY A 184 -6.22 7.35 -14.05
CA GLY A 184 -5.90 6.19 -14.89
C GLY A 184 -7.13 5.55 -15.54
N HIS A 185 -8.33 5.80 -14.98
CA HIS A 185 -9.58 5.33 -15.58
C HIS A 185 -10.08 6.19 -16.74
N TYR A 186 -10.15 7.52 -16.55
CA TYR A 186 -10.81 8.41 -17.51
C TYR A 186 -9.81 9.08 -18.46
N ASP A 187 -8.57 9.28 -18.03
CA ASP A 187 -7.59 10.09 -18.72
C ASP A 187 -6.40 9.26 -19.25
N ALA A 188 -6.55 7.92 -19.37
CA ALA A 188 -5.46 7.00 -19.77
C ALA A 188 -4.81 7.36 -21.10
N SER A 189 -5.59 7.81 -22.11
CA SER A 189 -5.09 8.23 -23.40
C SER A 189 -4.24 9.52 -23.27
N LEU A 190 -4.69 10.49 -22.49
CA LEU A 190 -3.93 11.73 -22.26
C LEU A 190 -2.64 11.45 -21.47
N ILE A 191 -2.69 10.58 -20.44
CA ILE A 191 -1.52 10.15 -19.69
C ILE A 191 -0.45 9.57 -20.61
N ALA A 192 -0.87 8.68 -21.54
CA ALA A 192 0.03 8.08 -22.53
C ALA A 192 0.59 9.13 -23.53
N SER A 193 -0.26 10.06 -24.02
CA SER A 193 0.15 11.11 -24.97
C SER A 193 1.14 12.10 -24.35
N LEU A 194 1.06 12.32 -23.02
CA LEU A 194 1.99 13.15 -22.26
C LEU A 194 3.28 12.40 -21.87
N GLY A 195 3.44 11.12 -22.24
CA GLY A 195 4.60 10.31 -21.87
C GLY A 195 4.74 10.04 -20.38
N LEU A 196 3.65 10.18 -19.62
CA LEU A 196 3.65 9.97 -18.18
C LEU A 196 3.63 8.47 -17.82
N PRO A 197 4.07 8.09 -16.60
CA PRO A 197 3.96 6.73 -16.12
C PRO A 197 2.54 6.19 -16.22
N THR A 198 2.39 4.93 -16.63
CA THR A 198 1.09 4.27 -16.73
C THR A 198 0.41 4.21 -15.37
N CYS A 199 -0.84 4.65 -15.32
CA CYS A 199 -1.70 4.55 -14.14
C CYS A 199 -2.66 3.38 -14.29
N THR A 200 -2.85 2.61 -13.23
CA THR A 200 -3.95 1.65 -13.15
C THR A 200 -5.29 2.37 -13.04
N HIS A 201 -6.37 1.64 -13.24
CA HIS A 201 -7.75 2.17 -13.16
C HIS A 201 -8.07 2.90 -11.82
N SER A 202 -7.40 2.53 -10.74
CA SER A 202 -7.60 3.09 -9.39
C SER A 202 -6.56 4.13 -8.98
N GLU A 203 -5.69 4.56 -9.90
CA GLU A 203 -4.63 5.52 -9.62
C GLU A 203 -4.90 6.89 -10.24
N PHE A 204 -4.22 7.87 -9.69
CA PHE A 204 -4.22 9.25 -10.13
C PHE A 204 -2.79 9.74 -10.30
N ILE A 205 -2.58 10.67 -11.22
CA ILE A 205 -1.29 11.31 -11.42
C ILE A 205 -1.50 12.81 -11.62
N SER A 206 -0.64 13.62 -11.03
CA SER A 206 -0.60 15.07 -11.30
C SER A 206 0.63 15.41 -12.12
N TYR A 207 0.49 16.39 -12.98
CA TYR A 207 1.54 16.82 -13.88
C TYR A 207 1.40 18.31 -14.23
N ARG A 208 2.49 19.05 -14.22
CA ARG A 208 2.53 20.42 -14.71
C ARG A 208 3.09 20.40 -16.14
N PRO A 209 2.28 20.75 -17.15
CA PRO A 209 2.77 20.87 -18.52
C PRO A 209 3.90 21.90 -18.63
N GLU A 210 4.93 21.56 -19.37
CA GLU A 210 6.13 22.37 -19.55
C GLU A 210 6.22 22.96 -20.96
N THR A 211 5.41 22.45 -21.90
CA THR A 211 5.40 22.87 -23.30
C THR A 211 4.01 23.28 -23.78
N GLN A 212 3.95 24.14 -24.81
CA GLN A 212 2.68 24.50 -25.47
C GLN A 212 1.97 23.26 -26.03
N HIS A 213 2.72 22.31 -26.58
CA HIS A 213 2.16 21.07 -27.11
C HIS A 213 1.40 20.27 -26.04
N GLU A 214 1.93 20.17 -24.82
CA GLU A 214 1.27 19.46 -23.72
C GLU A 214 0.00 20.21 -23.24
N ILE A 215 0.03 21.55 -23.28
CA ILE A 215 -1.14 22.37 -22.98
C ILE A 215 -2.23 22.15 -24.03
N ASP A 216 -1.85 22.09 -25.31
CA ASP A 216 -2.77 21.83 -26.40
C ASP A 216 -3.38 20.43 -26.31
N LEU A 217 -2.58 19.42 -25.92
CA LEU A 217 -3.06 18.06 -25.64
C LEU A 217 -4.10 18.07 -24.51
N ALA A 218 -3.84 18.79 -23.42
CA ALA A 218 -4.80 18.91 -22.32
C ALA A 218 -6.10 19.60 -22.77
N ALA A 219 -5.99 20.69 -23.54
CA ALA A 219 -7.13 21.41 -24.11
C ALA A 219 -7.97 20.54 -25.06
N ALA A 220 -7.33 19.75 -25.93
CA ALA A 220 -7.99 18.81 -26.82
C ALA A 220 -8.76 17.71 -26.05
N ASN A 221 -8.38 17.42 -24.81
CA ASN A 221 -9.08 16.52 -23.88
C ASN A 221 -10.05 17.26 -22.93
N GLY A 222 -10.41 18.52 -23.21
CA GLY A 222 -11.39 19.28 -22.47
C GLY A 222 -10.88 19.84 -21.14
N ILE A 223 -9.55 19.88 -20.91
CA ILE A 223 -8.98 20.44 -19.68
C ILE A 223 -8.36 21.81 -19.99
N THR A 224 -8.95 22.88 -19.45
CA THR A 224 -8.41 24.23 -19.57
C THR A 224 -7.56 24.55 -18.35
N LEU A 225 -6.29 24.89 -18.60
CA LEU A 225 -5.34 25.28 -17.56
C LEU A 225 -5.32 26.79 -17.40
N GLY A 226 -5.32 27.25 -16.15
CA GLY A 226 -5.13 28.67 -15.79
C GLY A 226 -3.67 28.95 -15.44
N GLY A 227 -3.25 30.22 -15.62
CA GLY A 227 -1.98 30.70 -15.08
C GLY A 227 -0.70 30.14 -15.73
N VAL A 228 -0.81 29.49 -16.88
CA VAL A 228 0.36 29.01 -17.62
C VAL A 228 0.84 30.17 -18.52
N LEU A 229 1.86 30.91 -18.04
CA LEU A 229 2.72 31.74 -18.85
C LEU A 229 3.92 30.86 -19.22
N LEU A 230 4.01 30.47 -20.49
CA LEU A 230 5.21 29.86 -21.07
C LEU A 230 6.24 30.94 -21.35
#